data_445efaec9ad56033cd65dc9a0a5cbb5d
#
_entry.id   445efaec9ad56033cd65dc9a0a5cbb5d
#
_cell.length_a   1.000
_cell.length_b   1.000
_cell.length_c   1.000
_cell.angle_alpha   90.00
_cell.angle_beta   90.00
_cell.angle_gamma   90.00
#
_symmetry.space_group_name_H-M   'P 1'
#
loop_
_entity.id
_entity.type
_entity.pdbx_description
1 polymer ?
#
loop_
_entity_poly.entity_id
_entity_poly.type
_entity_poly.pdbx_seq_one_letter_code
_entity_poly.pdbx_strand_id
1 'polypeptide(L)'
;AFRVWLKKRYGTIENLNRLWNTRFWGHTFYDWDEIVAPSMVSEHFEEARSMYQAITLDYKRFNSDSMLANYQAEAEAIRAQIPDALITTNFMGAYKPLDYKKWAASLDVISWDNYPAEGADSAAAAMNHDLMRGLKNGQPFLLMEQTPSTCNWLNDNRLKRPGVMRLLSYQAVAHGADTVMFFQMRRSRAGCEKFHGAVIDHAGHGNTRVFRECQALGMELKALGKAVVGARVPAKAALIFDWDTWWALECS
;
A
#
# COMPACT_ATOMS: atom_id res chain seq x y z
N ALA A 1 -20.26 -1.47 14.19
CA ALA A 1 -18.91 -2.06 14.12
C ALA A 1 -17.93 -1.23 14.95
N PHE A 2 -17.77 0.10 14.72
CA PHE A 2 -16.80 0.95 15.42
C PHE A 2 -16.96 0.95 16.95
N ARG A 3 -18.20 1.11 17.45
CA ARG A 3 -18.49 1.03 18.90
C ARG A 3 -18.09 -0.30 19.52
N VAL A 4 -18.26 -1.41 18.81
CA VAL A 4 -17.84 -2.74 19.27
C VAL A 4 -16.31 -2.81 19.39
N TRP A 5 -15.60 -2.25 18.42
CA TRP A 5 -14.15 -2.15 18.43
C TRP A 5 -13.67 -1.28 19.61
N LEU A 6 -14.31 -0.15 19.86
CA LEU A 6 -14.01 0.72 21.00
C LEU A 6 -14.26 0.02 22.34
N LYS A 7 -15.39 -0.70 22.49
CA LYS A 7 -15.69 -1.48 23.70
C LYS A 7 -14.59 -2.52 23.97
N LYS A 8 -14.12 -3.22 22.93
CA LYS A 8 -13.03 -4.17 23.04
C LYS A 8 -11.70 -3.51 23.46
N ARG A 9 -11.43 -2.31 22.96
CA ARG A 9 -10.19 -1.57 23.20
C ARG A 9 -10.13 -0.94 24.60
N TYR A 10 -11.23 -0.33 25.04
CA TYR A 10 -11.28 0.50 26.25
C TYR A 10 -11.95 -0.17 27.45
N GLY A 11 -12.76 -1.18 27.26
CA GLY A 11 -13.52 -1.88 28.27
C GLY A 11 -14.72 -1.09 28.77
N THR A 12 -14.51 0.10 29.33
CA THR A 12 -15.57 0.95 29.89
C THR A 12 -15.60 2.33 29.25
N ILE A 13 -16.76 3.01 29.32
CA ILE A 13 -16.93 4.36 28.79
C ILE A 13 -16.11 5.39 29.60
N GLU A 14 -15.96 5.17 30.91
CA GLU A 14 -15.16 6.02 31.79
C GLU A 14 -13.66 5.96 31.39
N ASN A 15 -13.17 4.76 31.05
CA ASN A 15 -11.79 4.59 30.61
C ASN A 15 -11.56 5.24 29.24
N LEU A 16 -12.50 5.10 28.31
CA LEU A 16 -12.48 5.81 27.03
C LEU A 16 -12.43 7.33 27.27
N ASN A 17 -13.36 7.88 28.06
CA ASN A 17 -13.40 9.30 28.36
C ASN A 17 -12.09 9.81 28.97
N ARG A 18 -11.50 9.04 29.89
CA ARG A 18 -10.22 9.37 30.51
C ARG A 18 -9.09 9.43 29.49
N LEU A 19 -9.00 8.44 28.60
CA LEU A 19 -7.92 8.33 27.62
C LEU A 19 -8.09 9.30 26.45
N TRP A 20 -9.31 9.59 26.04
CA TRP A 20 -9.62 10.58 25.02
C TRP A 20 -9.61 12.01 25.56
N ASN A 21 -9.49 12.20 26.89
CA ASN A 21 -9.59 13.49 27.56
C ASN A 21 -10.87 14.28 27.22
N THR A 22 -12.01 13.59 27.18
CA THR A 22 -13.30 14.15 26.71
C THR A 22 -13.89 15.22 27.63
N ARG A 23 -13.35 15.39 28.85
CA ARG A 23 -13.73 16.51 29.73
C ARG A 23 -13.36 17.87 29.13
N PHE A 24 -12.39 17.90 28.27
CA PHE A 24 -12.04 19.11 27.54
C PHE A 24 -13.21 19.55 26.66
N TRP A 25 -13.64 20.79 26.79
CA TRP A 25 -14.84 21.37 26.16
C TRP A 25 -16.16 20.62 26.41
N GLY A 26 -16.23 19.79 27.45
CA GLY A 26 -17.48 19.11 27.82
C GLY A 26 -17.90 17.99 26.86
N HIS A 27 -16.95 17.35 26.19
CA HIS A 27 -17.20 16.30 25.20
C HIS A 27 -17.38 14.90 25.82
N THR A 28 -17.70 14.80 27.11
CA THR A 28 -17.86 13.53 27.83
C THR A 28 -19.01 12.71 27.29
N PHE A 29 -18.74 11.45 26.96
CA PHE A 29 -19.74 10.47 26.59
C PHE A 29 -20.23 9.73 27.84
N TYR A 30 -21.55 9.57 27.98
CA TYR A 30 -22.18 8.85 29.06
C TYR A 30 -22.66 7.45 28.68
N ASP A 31 -22.90 7.24 27.38
CA ASP A 31 -23.20 5.95 26.78
C ASP A 31 -22.43 5.72 25.48
N TRP A 32 -22.21 4.46 25.16
CA TRP A 32 -21.58 4.06 23.91
C TRP A 32 -22.38 4.47 22.68
N ASP A 33 -23.70 4.58 22.82
CA ASP A 33 -24.60 4.94 21.72
C ASP A 33 -24.51 6.42 21.32
N GLU A 34 -23.94 7.25 22.17
CA GLU A 34 -23.62 8.65 21.85
C GLU A 34 -22.43 8.79 20.89
N ILE A 35 -21.57 7.74 20.78
CA ILE A 35 -20.40 7.78 19.90
C ILE A 35 -20.84 7.53 18.46
N VAL A 36 -20.62 8.51 17.59
CA VAL A 36 -20.85 8.46 16.15
C VAL A 36 -19.52 8.36 15.40
N ALA A 37 -19.50 7.63 14.29
CA ALA A 37 -18.31 7.60 13.44
C ALA A 37 -17.97 9.01 12.92
N PRO A 38 -16.69 9.39 12.86
CA PRO A 38 -16.27 10.69 12.35
C PRO A 38 -16.82 10.99 10.96
N SER A 39 -17.23 12.22 10.76
CA SER A 39 -17.71 12.74 9.48
C SER A 39 -17.35 14.20 9.32
N MET A 40 -17.45 14.73 8.11
CA MET A 40 -17.22 16.16 7.83
C MET A 40 -18.18 17.08 8.59
N VAL A 41 -19.32 16.55 9.06
CA VAL A 41 -20.33 17.30 9.79
C VAL A 41 -20.09 17.27 11.30
N SER A 42 -19.49 16.22 11.83
CA SER A 42 -19.41 15.99 13.27
C SER A 42 -18.09 16.42 13.91
N GLU A 43 -16.94 16.12 13.26
CA GLU A 43 -15.63 16.28 13.91
C GLU A 43 -14.66 17.17 13.16
N HIS A 44 -14.90 17.43 11.89
CA HIS A 44 -13.95 18.18 11.09
C HIS A 44 -14.07 19.68 11.33
N PHE A 45 -12.91 20.28 11.57
CA PHE A 45 -12.74 21.72 11.65
C PHE A 45 -11.78 22.12 10.54
N GLU A 46 -12.26 22.82 9.52
CA GLU A 46 -11.56 23.06 8.26
C GLU A 46 -11.17 21.75 7.52
N GLU A 47 -10.44 21.84 6.41
CA GLU A 47 -10.23 20.72 5.47
C GLU A 47 -9.54 19.48 6.07
N ALA A 48 -8.68 19.62 7.06
CA ALA A 48 -7.86 18.52 7.57
C ALA A 48 -7.83 18.38 9.10
N ARG A 49 -8.35 19.35 9.84
CA ARG A 49 -8.30 19.35 11.30
C ARG A 49 -9.51 18.67 11.91
N SER A 50 -9.28 17.97 13.00
CA SER A 50 -10.35 17.36 13.79
C SER A 50 -10.47 18.02 15.16
N MET A 51 -11.69 18.43 15.53
CA MET A 51 -11.96 18.88 16.89
C MET A 51 -11.87 17.74 17.89
N TYR A 52 -12.15 16.51 17.46
CA TYR A 52 -12.07 15.28 18.24
C TYR A 52 -10.93 14.40 17.75
N GLN A 53 -9.70 14.80 18.04
CA GLN A 53 -8.51 14.11 17.55
C GLN A 53 -8.51 12.62 17.94
N ALA A 54 -8.89 12.28 19.16
CA ALA A 54 -8.87 10.91 19.65
C ALA A 54 -9.85 9.98 18.92
N ILE A 55 -11.09 10.43 18.68
CA ILE A 55 -12.06 9.63 17.93
C ILE A 55 -11.65 9.46 16.47
N THR A 56 -11.10 10.51 15.86
CA THR A 56 -10.60 10.46 14.48
C THR A 56 -9.42 9.49 14.35
N LEU A 57 -8.47 9.54 15.28
CA LEU A 57 -7.34 8.62 15.32
C LEU A 57 -7.81 7.17 15.50
N ASP A 58 -8.70 6.91 16.44
CA ASP A 58 -9.24 5.57 16.66
C ASP A 58 -10.10 5.08 15.49
N TYR A 59 -10.76 5.97 14.78
CA TYR A 59 -11.50 5.59 13.58
C TYR A 59 -10.57 5.18 12.43
N LYS A 60 -9.43 5.84 12.27
CA LYS A 60 -8.38 5.42 11.33
C LYS A 60 -7.83 4.04 11.70
N ARG A 61 -7.55 3.80 12.98
CA ARG A 61 -7.14 2.49 13.49
C ARG A 61 -8.19 1.41 13.23
N PHE A 62 -9.45 1.70 13.55
CA PHE A 62 -10.57 0.79 13.30
C PHE A 62 -10.71 0.43 11.82
N ASN A 63 -10.61 1.41 10.92
CA ASN A 63 -10.68 1.15 9.48
C ASN A 63 -9.57 0.21 9.02
N SER A 64 -8.33 0.47 9.43
CA SER A 64 -7.19 -0.40 9.11
C SER A 64 -7.36 -1.81 9.69
N ASP A 65 -7.79 -1.93 10.95
CA ASP A 65 -8.03 -3.21 11.60
C ASP A 65 -9.20 -3.98 10.96
N SER A 66 -10.25 -3.27 10.53
CA SER A 66 -11.41 -3.87 9.87
C SER A 66 -11.07 -4.44 8.50
N MET A 67 -10.28 -3.71 7.71
CA MET A 67 -9.79 -4.18 6.41
C MET A 67 -8.86 -5.38 6.57
N LEU A 68 -7.97 -5.34 7.58
CA LEU A 68 -7.10 -6.46 7.90
C LEU A 68 -7.90 -7.72 8.29
N ALA A 69 -8.97 -7.57 9.08
CA ALA A 69 -9.82 -8.69 9.46
C ALA A 69 -10.52 -9.32 8.23
N ASN A 70 -10.91 -8.50 7.25
CA ASN A 70 -11.46 -9.02 5.99
C ASN A 70 -10.40 -9.84 5.22
N TYR A 71 -9.19 -9.30 5.06
CA TYR A 71 -8.08 -10.03 4.43
C TYR A 71 -7.80 -11.37 5.14
N GLN A 72 -7.78 -11.38 6.47
CA GLN A 72 -7.53 -12.59 7.25
C GLN A 72 -8.61 -13.65 7.02
N ALA A 73 -9.89 -13.26 6.96
CA ALA A 73 -10.99 -14.17 6.69
C ALA A 73 -10.88 -14.78 5.27
N GLU A 74 -10.50 -13.97 4.27
CA GLU A 74 -10.25 -14.46 2.90
C GLU A 74 -9.05 -15.42 2.86
N ALA A 75 -7.96 -15.07 3.54
CA ALA A 75 -6.77 -15.93 3.62
C ALA A 75 -7.06 -17.27 4.31
N GLU A 76 -7.85 -17.26 5.38
CA GLU A 76 -8.31 -18.49 6.06
C GLU A 76 -9.15 -19.36 5.14
N ALA A 77 -10.09 -18.78 4.38
CA ALA A 77 -10.92 -19.51 3.42
C ALA A 77 -10.08 -20.16 2.31
N ILE A 78 -9.05 -19.45 1.80
CA ILE A 78 -8.12 -20.01 0.81
C ILE A 78 -7.33 -21.17 1.41
N ARG A 79 -6.75 -21.00 2.59
CA ARG A 79 -5.93 -22.03 3.26
C ARG A 79 -6.73 -23.26 3.68
N ALA A 80 -8.03 -23.11 3.92
CA ALA A 80 -8.91 -24.25 4.15
C ALA A 80 -9.00 -25.19 2.93
N GLN A 81 -8.77 -24.67 1.72
CA GLN A 81 -8.76 -25.45 0.47
C GLN A 81 -7.35 -25.79 0.00
N ILE A 82 -6.40 -24.87 0.20
CA ILE A 82 -5.01 -25.00 -0.23
C ILE A 82 -4.11 -24.62 0.96
N PRO A 83 -3.80 -25.57 1.86
CA PRO A 83 -3.10 -25.29 3.12
C PRO A 83 -1.75 -24.58 2.96
N ASP A 84 -1.01 -24.87 1.90
CA ASP A 84 0.31 -24.34 1.63
C ASP A 84 0.30 -23.11 0.69
N ALA A 85 -0.88 -22.50 0.47
CA ALA A 85 -1.00 -21.32 -0.37
C ALA A 85 -0.18 -20.14 0.21
N LEU A 86 0.68 -19.57 -0.62
CA LEU A 86 1.33 -18.28 -0.32
C LEU A 86 0.37 -17.15 -0.65
N ILE A 87 0.01 -16.36 0.37
CA ILE A 87 -1.02 -15.33 0.26
C ILE A 87 -0.40 -13.97 0.53
N THR A 88 -0.67 -13.04 -0.37
CA THR A 88 -0.27 -11.64 -0.27
C THR A 88 -1.39 -10.73 -0.76
N THR A 89 -1.20 -9.44 -0.62
CA THR A 89 -2.02 -8.41 -1.28
C THR A 89 -1.10 -7.27 -1.72
N ASN A 90 -1.44 -6.61 -2.81
CA ASN A 90 -0.64 -5.52 -3.35
C ASN A 90 -0.88 -4.22 -2.56
N PHE A 91 0.17 -3.69 -1.98
CA PHE A 91 0.18 -2.41 -1.29
C PHE A 91 0.40 -1.24 -2.27
N MET A 92 0.03 -0.04 -1.85
CA MET A 92 0.07 1.19 -2.66
C MET A 92 1.15 2.18 -2.19
N GLY A 93 2.37 1.72 -1.97
CA GLY A 93 3.43 2.55 -1.38
C GLY A 93 3.13 2.93 0.08
N ALA A 94 3.52 4.10 0.53
CA ALA A 94 3.21 4.61 1.87
C ALA A 94 1.73 5.03 1.96
N TYR A 95 0.82 4.08 1.80
CA TYR A 95 -0.62 4.33 1.80
C TYR A 95 -1.13 4.61 3.21
N LYS A 96 -1.56 5.84 3.43
CA LYS A 96 -1.93 6.38 4.71
C LYS A 96 -3.09 5.66 5.42
N PRO A 97 -4.19 5.25 4.76
CA PRO A 97 -5.34 4.64 5.44
C PRO A 97 -5.09 3.27 6.09
N LEU A 98 -4.00 2.58 5.79
CA LEU A 98 -3.74 1.22 6.27
C LEU A 98 -2.38 1.12 6.97
N ASP A 99 -2.38 0.62 8.20
CA ASP A 99 -1.15 0.33 8.94
C ASP A 99 -0.49 -0.97 8.43
N TYR A 100 0.35 -0.85 7.44
CA TYR A 100 1.02 -1.99 6.82
C TYR A 100 1.94 -2.76 7.78
N LYS A 101 2.40 -2.15 8.87
CA LYS A 101 3.19 -2.87 9.86
C LYS A 101 2.38 -3.95 10.56
N LYS A 102 1.10 -3.66 10.88
CA LYS A 102 0.17 -4.67 11.38
C LYS A 102 -0.16 -5.72 10.33
N TRP A 103 -0.41 -5.30 9.10
CA TRP A 103 -0.74 -6.20 8.00
C TRP A 103 0.38 -7.19 7.70
N ALA A 104 1.62 -6.76 7.74
CA ALA A 104 2.79 -7.57 7.42
C ALA A 104 2.88 -8.89 8.20
N ALA A 105 2.34 -8.93 9.44
CA ALA A 105 2.30 -10.15 10.24
C ALA A 105 1.37 -11.23 9.65
N SER A 106 0.36 -10.83 8.87
CA SER A 106 -0.65 -11.73 8.27
C SER A 106 -0.34 -12.12 6.83
N LEU A 107 0.63 -11.48 6.17
CA LEU A 107 1.04 -11.79 4.80
C LEU A 107 2.23 -12.75 4.79
N ASP A 108 2.30 -13.64 3.83
CA ASP A 108 3.47 -14.50 3.63
C ASP A 108 4.63 -13.74 3.02
N VAL A 109 4.34 -12.84 2.08
CA VAL A 109 5.30 -11.96 1.44
C VAL A 109 4.68 -10.58 1.24
N ILE A 110 5.49 -9.53 1.30
CA ILE A 110 5.04 -8.17 0.96
C ILE A 110 5.06 -8.01 -0.55
N SER A 111 3.99 -7.39 -1.07
CA SER A 111 3.94 -6.97 -2.47
C SER A 111 3.35 -5.56 -2.57
N TRP A 112 3.72 -4.82 -3.63
CA TRP A 112 3.22 -3.46 -3.81
C TRP A 112 3.26 -3.00 -5.27
N ASP A 113 2.54 -1.91 -5.54
CA ASP A 113 2.35 -1.34 -6.85
C ASP A 113 3.08 0.00 -6.96
N ASN A 114 3.90 0.16 -8.01
CA ASN A 114 4.70 1.37 -8.21
C ASN A 114 4.40 2.03 -9.57
N TYR A 115 3.73 3.16 -9.52
CA TYR A 115 3.35 3.96 -10.69
C TYR A 115 3.89 5.39 -10.61
N PRO A 116 5.21 5.59 -10.63
CA PRO A 116 5.76 6.94 -10.55
C PRO A 116 5.39 7.75 -11.80
N ALA A 117 5.06 9.03 -11.59
CA ALA A 117 4.91 9.97 -12.68
C ALA A 117 6.24 10.18 -13.43
N GLU A 118 6.18 10.59 -14.69
CA GLU A 118 7.39 10.97 -15.42
C GLU A 118 8.03 12.21 -14.75
N GLY A 119 9.32 12.10 -14.43
CA GLY A 119 10.04 13.14 -13.69
C GLY A 119 9.80 13.13 -12.18
N ALA A 120 9.03 12.18 -11.65
CA ALA A 120 8.92 11.99 -10.21
C ALA A 120 10.28 11.71 -9.57
N ASP A 121 10.42 12.15 -8.32
CA ASP A 121 11.64 11.91 -7.56
C ASP A 121 11.87 10.40 -7.36
N SER A 122 13.00 9.92 -7.86
CA SER A 122 13.42 8.53 -7.70
C SER A 122 13.65 8.15 -6.23
N ALA A 123 13.91 9.12 -5.35
CA ALA A 123 14.05 8.90 -3.91
C ALA A 123 12.73 8.49 -3.27
N ALA A 124 11.60 9.00 -3.73
CA ALA A 124 10.28 8.60 -3.22
C ALA A 124 9.97 7.12 -3.56
N ALA A 125 10.29 6.67 -4.77
CA ALA A 125 10.17 5.26 -5.14
C ALA A 125 11.14 4.38 -4.32
N ALA A 126 12.39 4.82 -4.15
CA ALA A 126 13.40 4.13 -3.34
C ALA A 126 12.93 3.98 -1.87
N MET A 127 12.42 5.06 -1.27
CA MET A 127 11.86 5.03 0.09
C MET A 127 10.73 3.99 0.22
N ASN A 128 9.82 3.95 -0.74
CA ASN A 128 8.73 2.98 -0.73
C ASN A 128 9.23 1.52 -0.88
N HIS A 129 10.20 1.26 -1.76
CA HIS A 129 10.84 -0.04 -1.85
C HIS A 129 11.49 -0.45 -0.52
N ASP A 130 12.21 0.46 0.12
CA ASP A 130 12.86 0.22 1.41
C ASP A 130 11.83 0.01 2.54
N LEU A 131 10.71 0.75 2.52
CA LEU A 131 9.59 0.55 3.43
C LEU A 131 9.04 -0.88 3.29
N MET A 132 8.74 -1.34 2.08
CA MET A 132 8.20 -2.69 1.84
C MET A 132 9.16 -3.77 2.33
N ARG A 133 10.45 -3.65 2.03
CA ARG A 133 11.47 -4.56 2.56
C ARG A 133 11.52 -4.52 4.08
N GLY A 134 11.40 -3.35 4.69
CA GLY A 134 11.46 -3.13 6.14
C GLY A 134 10.29 -3.77 6.90
N LEU A 135 9.10 -3.89 6.32
CA LEU A 135 7.91 -4.44 6.96
C LEU A 135 8.10 -5.88 7.46
N LYS A 136 8.92 -6.69 6.78
CA LYS A 136 9.23 -8.09 7.15
C LYS A 136 10.72 -8.31 7.40
N ASN A 137 11.38 -7.39 8.11
CA ASN A 137 12.76 -7.56 8.58
C ASN A 137 13.77 -7.86 7.45
N GLY A 138 13.63 -7.19 6.32
CA GLY A 138 14.52 -7.35 5.18
C GLY A 138 14.23 -8.56 4.30
N GLN A 139 13.08 -9.22 4.47
CA GLN A 139 12.61 -10.22 3.51
C GLN A 139 12.42 -9.53 2.15
N PRO A 140 12.83 -10.18 1.04
CA PRO A 140 12.51 -9.69 -0.29
C PRO A 140 11.02 -9.46 -0.49
N PHE A 141 10.68 -8.44 -1.24
CA PHE A 141 9.30 -8.11 -1.60
C PHE A 141 9.02 -8.37 -3.09
N LEU A 142 7.76 -8.34 -3.47
CA LEU A 142 7.35 -8.46 -4.87
C LEU A 142 6.93 -7.09 -5.40
N LEU A 143 7.52 -6.63 -6.51
CA LEU A 143 6.91 -5.54 -7.28
C LEU A 143 5.75 -6.14 -8.07
N MET A 144 4.54 -6.05 -7.51
CA MET A 144 3.34 -6.71 -8.04
C MET A 144 2.86 -6.01 -9.31
N GLU A 145 2.91 -4.68 -9.30
CA GLU A 145 2.47 -3.89 -10.44
C GLU A 145 3.44 -2.74 -10.75
N GLN A 146 3.70 -2.55 -12.01
CA GLN A 146 4.11 -1.31 -12.64
C GLN A 146 3.58 -1.28 -14.06
N THR A 147 3.42 -0.09 -14.64
CA THR A 147 3.07 -0.03 -16.06
C THR A 147 4.31 -0.10 -16.95
N PRO A 148 4.27 -0.89 -18.04
CA PRO A 148 5.38 -0.91 -18.98
C PRO A 148 5.46 0.37 -19.84
N SER A 149 4.39 1.17 -19.88
CA SER A 149 4.26 2.35 -20.75
C SER A 149 3.49 3.48 -20.08
N THR A 150 2.26 3.74 -20.50
CA THR A 150 1.38 4.81 -20.00
C THR A 150 0.68 4.42 -18.71
N CYS A 151 0.40 5.39 -17.84
CA CYS A 151 -0.39 5.20 -16.62
C CYS A 151 -1.58 6.16 -16.64
N ASN A 152 -2.80 5.63 -16.74
CA ASN A 152 -4.02 6.45 -16.83
C ASN A 152 -4.49 7.06 -15.50
N TRP A 153 -3.84 6.71 -14.39
CA TRP A 153 -4.09 7.34 -13.08
C TRP A 153 -3.47 8.74 -12.96
N LEU A 154 -2.50 9.05 -13.81
CA LEU A 154 -1.79 10.32 -13.79
C LEU A 154 -2.56 11.37 -14.59
N ASN A 155 -2.39 12.65 -14.23
CA ASN A 155 -3.00 13.78 -14.92
C ASN A 155 -2.65 13.80 -16.41
N ASP A 156 -1.41 13.41 -16.74
CA ASP A 156 -0.91 13.27 -18.11
C ASP A 156 -0.59 11.80 -18.41
N ASN A 157 -1.27 11.23 -19.38
CA ASN A 157 -1.04 9.85 -19.82
C ASN A 157 0.15 9.77 -20.78
N ARG A 158 1.36 10.05 -20.28
CA ARG A 158 2.61 10.07 -21.07
C ARG A 158 3.19 8.67 -21.25
N LEU A 159 3.75 8.46 -22.44
CA LEU A 159 4.57 7.28 -22.71
C LEU A 159 5.91 7.37 -21.96
N LYS A 160 6.28 6.31 -21.26
CA LYS A 160 7.66 6.20 -20.75
C LYS A 160 8.65 6.25 -21.91
N ARG A 161 9.71 7.05 -21.75
CA ARG A 161 10.83 7.08 -22.69
C ARG A 161 11.52 5.71 -22.74
N PRO A 162 12.18 5.37 -23.86
CA PRO A 162 12.99 4.15 -23.94
C PRO A 162 13.92 4.00 -22.73
N GLY A 163 13.99 2.81 -22.15
CA GLY A 163 14.83 2.48 -21.01
C GLY A 163 14.29 2.86 -19.63
N VAL A 164 13.30 3.75 -19.52
CA VAL A 164 12.76 4.16 -18.19
C VAL A 164 12.09 2.99 -17.46
N MET A 165 11.30 2.17 -18.17
CA MET A 165 10.69 0.98 -17.59
C MET A 165 11.76 -0.01 -17.05
N ARG A 166 12.84 -0.21 -17.82
CA ARG A 166 13.98 -1.03 -17.40
C ARG A 166 14.65 -0.45 -16.15
N LEU A 167 14.92 0.86 -16.12
CA LEU A 167 15.53 1.55 -14.97
C LEU A 167 14.70 1.36 -13.68
N LEU A 168 13.39 1.59 -13.74
CA LEU A 168 12.49 1.42 -12.59
C LEU A 168 12.45 -0.04 -12.11
N SER A 169 12.49 -0.99 -13.03
CA SER A 169 12.53 -2.42 -12.69
C SER A 169 13.81 -2.79 -11.97
N TYR A 170 14.96 -2.31 -12.45
CA TYR A 170 16.24 -2.52 -11.78
C TYR A 170 16.36 -1.77 -10.45
N GLN A 171 15.72 -0.61 -10.31
CA GLN A 171 15.62 0.07 -9.02
C GLN A 171 14.93 -0.84 -8.00
N ALA A 172 13.77 -1.42 -8.34
CA ALA A 172 13.07 -2.33 -7.43
C ALA A 172 13.96 -3.53 -7.03
N VAL A 173 14.61 -4.17 -8.00
CA VAL A 173 15.53 -5.30 -7.74
C VAL A 173 16.70 -4.86 -6.85
N ALA A 174 17.31 -3.71 -7.10
CA ALA A 174 18.40 -3.18 -6.28
C ALA A 174 17.98 -2.88 -4.84
N HIS A 175 16.70 -2.58 -4.60
CA HIS A 175 16.11 -2.39 -3.29
C HIS A 175 15.57 -3.67 -2.64
N GLY A 176 15.74 -4.84 -3.29
CA GLY A 176 15.42 -6.16 -2.74
C GLY A 176 14.11 -6.77 -3.23
N ALA A 177 13.61 -6.38 -4.41
CA ALA A 177 12.49 -7.08 -5.03
C ALA A 177 12.96 -8.40 -5.66
N ASP A 178 12.22 -9.49 -5.40
CA ASP A 178 12.43 -10.80 -6.03
C ASP A 178 11.64 -10.96 -7.34
N THR A 179 10.69 -10.09 -7.61
CA THR A 179 9.91 -10.10 -8.85
C THR A 179 9.70 -8.70 -9.39
N VAL A 180 9.48 -8.65 -10.71
CA VAL A 180 9.01 -7.46 -11.43
C VAL A 180 7.84 -7.90 -12.29
N MET A 181 6.64 -7.45 -11.95
CA MET A 181 5.41 -7.75 -12.69
C MET A 181 4.80 -6.49 -13.28
N PHE A 182 3.99 -6.65 -14.29
CA PHE A 182 3.40 -5.55 -15.03
C PHE A 182 1.87 -5.61 -15.02
N PHE A 183 1.23 -4.53 -14.68
CA PHE A 183 -0.13 -4.28 -15.03
C PHE A 183 -0.13 -3.46 -16.31
N GLN A 184 -0.56 -4.05 -17.47
CA GLN A 184 -1.15 -5.37 -17.60
C GLN A 184 -0.56 -6.12 -18.80
N MET A 185 -0.87 -7.41 -18.94
CA MET A 185 -0.38 -8.21 -20.06
C MET A 185 -0.96 -7.73 -21.39
N ARG A 186 -2.27 -7.50 -21.48
CA ARG A 186 -2.96 -7.04 -22.68
C ARG A 186 -3.83 -5.82 -22.40
N ARG A 187 -3.68 -4.80 -23.21
CA ARG A 187 -4.38 -3.53 -23.06
C ARG A 187 -5.90 -3.70 -23.17
N SER A 188 -6.63 -3.16 -22.20
CA SER A 188 -8.10 -3.16 -22.18
C SER A 188 -8.67 -2.38 -23.36
N ARG A 189 -9.73 -2.91 -23.98
CA ARG A 189 -10.41 -2.27 -25.13
C ARG A 189 -11.37 -1.17 -24.69
N ALA A 190 -11.90 -1.26 -23.47
CA ALA A 190 -12.92 -0.38 -22.92
C ALA A 190 -12.78 -0.25 -21.41
N GLY A 191 -13.62 0.54 -20.78
CA GLY A 191 -13.59 0.82 -19.36
C GLY A 191 -12.66 1.97 -18.99
N CYS A 192 -12.54 2.25 -17.70
CA CYS A 192 -11.77 3.37 -17.19
C CYS A 192 -10.25 3.23 -17.45
N GLU A 193 -9.76 2.01 -17.62
CA GLU A 193 -8.33 1.70 -17.83
C GLU A 193 -7.95 1.43 -19.29
N LYS A 194 -8.81 1.75 -20.25
CA LYS A 194 -8.53 1.53 -21.68
C LYS A 194 -7.26 2.22 -22.21
N PHE A 195 -6.79 3.24 -21.51
CA PHE A 195 -5.56 3.97 -21.85
C PHE A 195 -4.37 3.57 -20.99
N HIS A 196 -4.54 2.64 -20.03
CA HIS A 196 -3.42 2.11 -19.28
C HIS A 196 -2.50 1.29 -20.20
N GLY A 197 -1.18 1.42 -19.99
CA GLY A 197 -0.19 0.69 -20.79
C GLY A 197 -0.24 -0.82 -20.53
N ALA A 198 0.21 -1.58 -21.51
CA ALA A 198 0.27 -3.04 -21.41
C ALA A 198 1.49 -3.58 -22.15
N VAL A 199 1.86 -4.82 -21.84
CA VAL A 199 2.93 -5.53 -22.58
C VAL A 199 2.51 -5.72 -24.05
N ILE A 200 1.25 -6.12 -24.26
CA ILE A 200 0.64 -6.19 -25.60
C ILE A 200 -0.38 -5.05 -25.72
N ASP A 201 -0.05 -4.06 -26.54
CA ASP A 201 -0.88 -2.89 -26.79
C ASP A 201 -2.11 -3.23 -27.69
N HIS A 202 -2.97 -2.24 -27.95
CA HIS A 202 -4.12 -2.35 -28.86
C HIS A 202 -3.76 -2.88 -30.26
N ALA A 203 -2.54 -2.67 -30.72
CA ALA A 203 -2.00 -3.28 -31.95
C ALA A 203 -2.10 -4.82 -31.95
N GLY A 204 -2.16 -5.45 -30.78
CA GLY A 204 -2.44 -6.87 -30.63
C GLY A 204 -1.28 -7.82 -31.01
N HIS A 205 -0.08 -7.31 -31.15
CA HIS A 205 1.10 -8.09 -31.54
C HIS A 205 2.38 -7.64 -30.81
N GLY A 206 3.43 -8.47 -30.82
CA GLY A 206 4.70 -8.21 -30.15
C GLY A 206 5.67 -7.28 -30.89
N ASN A 207 5.30 -6.79 -32.10
CA ASN A 207 6.19 -5.90 -32.86
C ASN A 207 6.05 -4.43 -32.44
N THR A 208 6.13 -4.17 -31.13
CA THR A 208 6.13 -2.83 -30.55
C THR A 208 7.40 -2.60 -29.75
N ARG A 209 7.76 -1.34 -29.51
CA ARG A 209 8.91 -1.01 -28.66
C ARG A 209 8.73 -1.56 -27.26
N VAL A 210 7.57 -1.34 -26.66
CA VAL A 210 7.25 -1.74 -25.28
C VAL A 210 7.36 -3.25 -25.11
N PHE A 211 6.78 -4.03 -26.02
CA PHE A 211 6.89 -5.49 -25.97
C PHE A 211 8.35 -5.95 -26.01
N ARG A 212 9.16 -5.39 -26.94
CA ARG A 212 10.58 -5.75 -27.04
C ARG A 212 11.40 -5.37 -25.81
N GLU A 213 11.09 -4.21 -25.19
CA GLU A 213 11.73 -3.80 -23.93
C GLU A 213 11.35 -4.75 -22.78
N CYS A 214 10.08 -5.14 -22.66
CA CYS A 214 9.65 -6.13 -21.65
C CYS A 214 10.32 -7.49 -21.88
N GLN A 215 10.39 -7.95 -23.14
CA GLN A 215 11.04 -9.20 -23.49
C GLN A 215 12.55 -9.19 -23.14
N ALA A 216 13.25 -8.11 -23.49
CA ALA A 216 14.66 -7.94 -23.17
C ALA A 216 14.89 -7.94 -21.65
N LEU A 217 14.10 -7.16 -20.90
CA LEU A 217 14.18 -7.14 -19.44
C LEU A 217 13.91 -8.52 -18.83
N GLY A 218 12.91 -9.25 -19.33
CA GLY A 218 12.62 -10.60 -18.84
C GLY A 218 13.80 -11.57 -19.05
N MET A 219 14.48 -11.48 -20.19
CA MET A 219 15.69 -12.27 -20.45
C MET A 219 16.86 -11.88 -19.54
N GLU A 220 17.07 -10.58 -19.32
CA GLU A 220 18.10 -10.07 -18.41
C GLU A 220 17.86 -10.55 -16.97
N LEU A 221 16.65 -10.36 -16.44
CA LEU A 221 16.29 -10.78 -15.07
C LEU A 221 16.37 -12.29 -14.90
N LYS A 222 15.99 -13.07 -15.91
CA LYS A 222 16.15 -14.52 -15.91
C LYS A 222 17.64 -14.93 -15.82
N ALA A 223 18.52 -14.25 -16.54
CA ALA A 223 19.95 -14.52 -16.48
C ALA A 223 20.56 -14.17 -15.11
N LEU A 224 20.06 -13.10 -14.47
CA LEU A 224 20.50 -12.65 -13.14
C LEU A 224 19.87 -13.44 -12.00
N GLY A 225 18.78 -14.17 -12.22
CA GLY A 225 17.90 -14.71 -11.19
C GLY A 225 18.61 -15.32 -9.98
N LYS A 226 19.54 -16.26 -10.20
CA LYS A 226 20.28 -16.91 -9.10
C LYS A 226 21.17 -15.95 -8.29
N ALA A 227 21.56 -14.82 -8.85
CA ALA A 227 22.43 -13.84 -8.18
C ALA A 227 21.62 -12.84 -7.33
N VAL A 228 20.35 -12.62 -7.66
CA VAL A 228 19.53 -11.56 -7.05
C VAL A 228 18.32 -12.07 -6.26
N VAL A 229 17.73 -13.20 -6.62
CA VAL A 229 16.60 -13.78 -5.89
C VAL A 229 17.01 -14.18 -4.48
N GLY A 230 16.25 -13.75 -3.48
CA GLY A 230 16.54 -13.96 -2.06
C GLY A 230 17.66 -13.06 -1.52
N ALA A 231 18.21 -12.17 -2.33
CA ALA A 231 19.30 -11.28 -1.91
C ALA A 231 18.82 -10.29 -0.84
N ARG A 232 19.72 -9.92 0.07
CA ARG A 232 19.45 -8.94 1.12
C ARG A 232 20.24 -7.66 0.87
N VAL A 233 19.61 -6.53 1.13
CA VAL A 233 20.25 -5.21 1.01
C VAL A 233 20.86 -4.82 2.37
N PRO A 234 22.21 -4.72 2.48
CA PRO A 234 22.87 -4.34 3.72
C PRO A 234 22.77 -2.82 3.92
N ALA A 235 21.66 -2.35 4.51
CA ALA A 235 21.46 -0.94 4.80
C ALA A 235 22.32 -0.47 5.98
N LYS A 236 22.97 0.69 5.84
CA LYS A 236 23.79 1.33 6.90
C LYS A 236 23.01 2.34 7.74
N ALA A 237 21.82 2.73 7.30
CA ALA A 237 20.93 3.68 7.97
C ALA A 237 19.52 3.11 8.00
N ALA A 238 18.72 3.56 8.96
CA ALA A 238 17.31 3.23 9.06
C ALA A 238 16.47 4.50 9.11
N LEU A 239 15.32 4.47 8.45
CA LEU A 239 14.27 5.47 8.57
C LEU A 239 13.13 4.86 9.39
N ILE A 240 12.74 5.55 10.47
CA ILE A 240 11.59 5.13 11.28
C ILE A 240 10.33 5.68 10.62
N PHE A 241 9.40 4.77 10.33
CA PHE A 241 8.09 5.11 9.78
C PHE A 241 7.00 4.44 10.64
N ASP A 242 6.04 5.23 11.12
CA ASP A 242 4.99 4.78 12.02
C ASP A 242 3.64 5.40 11.64
N TRP A 243 2.65 4.56 11.36
CA TRP A 243 1.31 4.99 10.93
C TRP A 243 0.53 5.70 12.02
N ASP A 244 0.62 5.22 13.25
CA ASP A 244 -0.07 5.81 14.39
C ASP A 244 0.42 7.25 14.64
N THR A 245 1.74 7.46 14.60
CA THR A 245 2.34 8.78 14.73
C THR A 245 1.95 9.67 13.56
N TRP A 246 1.96 9.15 12.33
CA TRP A 246 1.53 9.90 11.16
C TRP A 246 0.08 10.36 11.29
N TRP A 247 -0.83 9.46 11.66
CA TRP A 247 -2.24 9.80 11.87
C TRP A 247 -2.43 10.81 13.00
N ALA A 248 -1.70 10.66 14.11
CA ALA A 248 -1.80 11.58 15.25
C ALA A 248 -1.34 13.00 14.89
N LEU A 249 -0.23 13.13 14.17
CA LEU A 249 0.28 14.43 13.73
C LEU A 249 -0.66 15.16 12.77
N GLU A 250 -1.40 14.43 11.94
CA GLU A 250 -2.36 15.04 11.02
C GLU A 250 -3.69 15.41 11.66
N CYS A 251 -4.02 14.83 12.80
CA CYS A 251 -5.21 15.23 13.56
C CYS A 251 -5.00 16.53 14.35
N SER A 252 -3.76 17.04 14.46
CA SER A 252 -3.41 18.20 15.27
C SER A 252 -3.45 19.54 14.51
#